data_57d8506f7ca67d262479935114fb64a2
#
_entry.id   57d8506f7ca67d262479935114fb64a2
#
_cell.length_a   1.000
_cell.length_b   1.000
_cell.length_c   1.000
_cell.angle_alpha   90.00
_cell.angle_beta   90.00
_cell.angle_gamma   90.00
#
_symmetry.space_group_name_H-M   'P 1'
#
loop_
_entity.id
_entity.type
_entity.pdbx_description
1 polymer ?
#
loop_
_entity_poly.entity_id
_entity_poly.type
_entity_poly.pdbx_seq_one_letter_code
_entity_poly.pdbx_strand_id
1 'polypeptide(L)'
;MATKIDRREFLKLGLAASATAAIGIGMSNQKLIPLPMAAPKASTKAHGPENPPHKWVMVIDQSKCVGCDLCLAACHAYNDTAPNMSWSRVEEVAPAASGDRVFRPIPCQHCQDAPCVEVCPVGATYHRYDGLVMMDYDKCIGCRYCMLACPYGVRHFNWEEFTGPNPDVPAAGHPEIERRPRGVVEKCSFCVQRIDRGLATGLNPG
;
A
#
# COMPACT_ATOMS: atom_id res chain seq x y z
N MET A 1 -22.25 30.66 30.95
CA MET A 1 -23.35 30.20 30.08
C MET A 1 -22.83 30.20 28.64
N ALA A 2 -22.53 29.07 28.04
CA ALA A 2 -22.06 29.01 26.68
C ALA A 2 -23.27 28.95 25.73
N THR A 3 -23.46 30.00 24.95
CA THR A 3 -24.50 30.09 23.91
C THR A 3 -24.19 29.10 22.79
N LYS A 4 -25.05 28.11 22.60
CA LYS A 4 -24.99 27.22 21.46
C LYS A 4 -25.34 27.98 20.20
N ILE A 5 -24.39 28.19 19.32
CA ILE A 5 -24.60 28.79 18.01
C ILE A 5 -25.22 27.71 17.09
N ASP A 6 -26.41 28.00 16.53
CA ASP A 6 -27.10 27.12 15.58
C ASP A 6 -26.37 27.14 14.21
N ARG A 7 -26.45 26.03 13.48
CA ARG A 7 -25.83 25.85 12.13
C ARG A 7 -26.20 27.00 11.16
N ARG A 8 -27.43 27.52 11.26
CA ARG A 8 -27.91 28.63 10.43
C ARG A 8 -27.22 29.96 10.77
N GLU A 9 -26.95 30.22 12.04
CA GLU A 9 -26.22 31.40 12.46
C GLU A 9 -24.73 31.33 12.12
N PHE A 10 -24.14 30.14 12.21
CA PHE A 10 -22.77 29.93 11.78
C PHE A 10 -22.57 30.18 10.27
N LEU A 11 -23.49 29.73 9.43
CA LEU A 11 -23.46 30.00 8.00
C LEU A 11 -23.68 31.48 7.65
N LYS A 12 -24.53 32.22 8.40
CA LYS A 12 -24.74 33.66 8.22
C LYS A 12 -23.50 34.45 8.61
N LEU A 13 -22.83 34.08 9.69
CA LEU A 13 -21.56 34.68 10.11
C LEU A 13 -20.42 34.41 9.09
N GLY A 14 -20.35 33.23 8.55
CA GLY A 14 -19.37 32.87 7.49
C GLY A 14 -19.59 33.68 6.20
N LEU A 15 -20.82 33.87 5.77
CA LEU A 15 -21.16 34.68 4.60
C LEU A 15 -20.88 36.18 4.81
N ALA A 16 -21.11 36.71 6.01
CA ALA A 16 -20.79 38.10 6.32
C ALA A 16 -19.28 38.37 6.36
N ALA A 17 -18.49 37.42 6.87
CA ALA A 17 -17.03 37.53 6.89
C ALA A 17 -16.40 37.46 5.50
N SER A 18 -16.97 36.67 4.56
CA SER A 18 -16.51 36.61 3.19
C SER A 18 -16.84 37.86 2.37
N ALA A 19 -17.94 38.50 2.63
CA ALA A 19 -18.34 39.76 1.96
C ALA A 19 -17.45 40.94 2.34
N THR A 20 -17.01 41.03 3.60
CA THR A 20 -16.11 42.11 4.05
C THR A 20 -14.66 41.93 3.54
N ALA A 21 -14.21 40.70 3.29
CA ALA A 21 -12.90 40.47 2.73
C ALA A 21 -12.81 40.81 1.21
N ALA A 22 -13.95 40.81 0.50
CA ALA A 22 -13.99 41.14 -0.93
C ALA A 22 -13.91 42.64 -1.24
N ILE A 23 -14.20 43.53 -0.28
CA ILE A 23 -14.24 45.01 -0.49
C ILE A 23 -12.87 45.66 -0.20
N GLY A 24 -11.93 44.93 0.43
CA GLY A 24 -10.65 45.48 0.88
C GLY A 24 -9.43 45.19 0.00
N ILE A 25 -9.58 44.39 -1.05
CA ILE A 25 -8.47 44.07 -1.92
C ILE A 25 -8.57 44.90 -3.21
N GLY A 26 -8.01 46.11 -3.15
CA GLY A 26 -7.74 46.89 -4.36
C GLY A 26 -6.95 46.03 -5.35
N MET A 27 -7.41 46.05 -6.60
CA MET A 27 -6.76 45.39 -7.73
C MET A 27 -5.34 45.94 -7.93
N SER A 28 -4.39 45.40 -7.16
CA SER A 28 -2.98 45.47 -7.56
C SER A 28 -2.70 44.27 -8.45
N ASN A 29 -2.15 44.59 -9.64
CA ASN A 29 -1.73 43.65 -10.68
C ASN A 29 -0.56 42.78 -10.17
N GLN A 30 -0.84 41.92 -9.15
CA GLN A 30 0.12 40.91 -8.70
C GLN A 30 0.06 39.75 -9.71
N LYS A 31 1.09 39.70 -10.56
CA LYS A 31 1.43 38.47 -11.28
C LYS A 31 1.40 37.33 -10.27
N LEU A 32 0.45 36.40 -10.45
CA LEU A 32 0.45 35.11 -9.77
C LEU A 32 1.81 34.47 -10.04
N ILE A 33 2.71 34.56 -9.07
CA ILE A 33 3.96 33.78 -9.11
C ILE A 33 3.50 32.33 -8.96
N PRO A 34 3.71 31.46 -9.97
CA PRO A 34 3.44 30.06 -9.80
C PRO A 34 4.36 29.59 -8.66
N LEU A 35 3.79 29.25 -7.52
CA LEU A 35 4.53 28.54 -6.49
C LEU A 35 5.05 27.28 -7.16
N PRO A 36 6.37 27.08 -7.23
CA PRO A 36 6.89 25.82 -7.69
C PRO A 36 6.36 24.78 -6.70
N MET A 37 5.36 24.03 -7.11
CA MET A 37 5.02 22.78 -6.43
C MET A 37 6.23 21.86 -6.63
N ALA A 38 7.21 22.00 -5.75
CA ALA A 38 8.25 21.01 -5.62
C ALA A 38 7.51 19.70 -5.29
N ALA A 39 7.42 18.83 -6.29
CA ALA A 39 6.99 17.47 -6.03
C ALA A 39 7.82 16.99 -4.83
N PRO A 40 7.19 16.44 -3.77
CA PRO A 40 7.94 15.92 -2.65
C PRO A 40 8.93 14.92 -3.23
N LYS A 41 10.23 15.23 -3.10
CA LYS A 41 11.27 14.27 -3.47
C LYS A 41 10.99 13.04 -2.62
N ALA A 42 10.50 11.99 -3.26
CA ALA A 42 10.30 10.71 -2.62
C ALA A 42 11.61 10.39 -1.89
N SER A 43 11.51 10.22 -0.59
CA SER A 43 12.67 9.82 0.21
C SER A 43 13.01 8.38 -0.16
N THR A 44 13.77 8.22 -1.22
CA THR A 44 14.33 6.94 -1.64
C THR A 44 15.48 6.59 -0.71
N LYS A 45 15.19 6.31 0.55
CA LYS A 45 16.16 5.63 1.40
C LYS A 45 16.07 4.14 1.11
N ALA A 46 16.70 3.72 0.03
CA ALA A 46 17.12 2.34 -0.09
C ALA A 46 18.07 2.04 1.08
N HIS A 47 17.63 1.21 2.02
CA HIS A 47 18.49 0.69 3.06
C HIS A 47 19.27 -0.49 2.47
N GLY A 48 20.52 -0.25 2.06
CA GLY A 48 21.39 -1.29 1.52
C GLY A 48 22.39 -0.76 0.48
N PRO A 49 23.24 -1.61 -0.08
CA PRO A 49 24.21 -1.24 -1.11
C PRO A 49 23.49 -0.73 -2.37
N GLU A 50 24.06 0.27 -3.04
CA GLU A 50 23.51 0.89 -4.24
C GLU A 50 23.26 -0.10 -5.40
N ASN A 51 24.06 -1.17 -5.46
CA ASN A 51 23.91 -2.26 -6.43
C ASN A 51 23.81 -3.59 -5.68
N PRO A 52 22.60 -4.12 -5.48
CA PRO A 52 22.46 -5.46 -4.92
C PRO A 52 23.02 -6.50 -5.91
N PRO A 53 23.61 -7.57 -5.41
CA PRO A 53 24.16 -8.65 -6.26
C PRO A 53 23.07 -9.34 -7.09
N HIS A 54 21.80 -9.21 -6.68
CA HIS A 54 20.65 -9.81 -7.35
C HIS A 54 19.36 -9.04 -7.02
N LYS A 55 18.37 -9.19 -7.88
CA LYS A 55 16.98 -8.73 -7.68
C LYS A 55 16.06 -9.94 -7.67
N TRP A 56 15.09 -9.93 -6.77
CA TRP A 56 14.13 -11.02 -6.66
C TRP A 56 13.07 -10.96 -7.74
N VAL A 57 12.76 -12.12 -8.34
CA VAL A 57 11.72 -12.27 -9.35
C VAL A 57 10.82 -13.43 -8.99
N MET A 58 9.52 -13.24 -9.14
CA MET A 58 8.52 -14.30 -9.02
C MET A 58 7.98 -14.65 -10.41
N VAL A 59 8.19 -15.89 -10.82
CA VAL A 59 7.63 -16.39 -12.08
C VAL A 59 6.30 -17.08 -11.79
N ILE A 60 5.23 -16.60 -12.44
CA ILE A 60 3.89 -17.16 -12.34
C ILE A 60 3.49 -17.71 -13.70
N ASP A 61 3.41 -19.04 -13.80
CA ASP A 61 2.92 -19.72 -15.00
C ASP A 61 1.39 -19.76 -14.98
N GLN A 62 0.79 -18.83 -15.71
CA GLN A 62 -0.67 -18.70 -15.76
C GLN A 62 -1.34 -19.89 -16.48
N SER A 63 -0.63 -20.59 -17.36
CA SER A 63 -1.18 -21.75 -18.07
C SER A 63 -1.50 -22.92 -17.14
N LYS A 64 -0.87 -22.94 -15.96
CA LYS A 64 -1.10 -23.94 -14.90
C LYS A 64 -2.10 -23.52 -13.85
N CYS A 65 -2.60 -22.29 -13.92
CA CYS A 65 -3.52 -21.77 -12.93
C CYS A 65 -4.94 -22.29 -13.19
N VAL A 66 -5.50 -22.96 -12.21
CA VAL A 66 -6.87 -23.52 -12.28
C VAL A 66 -7.86 -22.73 -11.41
N GLY A 67 -7.47 -21.59 -10.84
CA GLY A 67 -8.34 -20.74 -10.01
C GLY A 67 -8.71 -21.33 -8.65
N CYS A 68 -7.87 -22.19 -8.08
CA CYS A 68 -8.17 -22.91 -6.82
C CYS A 68 -7.93 -22.09 -5.55
N ASP A 69 -7.40 -20.88 -5.63
CA ASP A 69 -7.09 -19.96 -4.53
C ASP A 69 -6.14 -20.49 -3.42
N LEU A 70 -5.52 -21.67 -3.62
CA LEU A 70 -4.58 -22.23 -2.64
C LEU A 70 -3.38 -21.31 -2.36
N CYS A 71 -2.93 -20.56 -3.36
CA CYS A 71 -1.86 -19.56 -3.19
C CYS A 71 -2.29 -18.39 -2.29
N LEU A 72 -3.56 -18.02 -2.31
CA LEU A 72 -4.13 -16.99 -1.44
C LEU A 72 -4.22 -17.52 0.00
N ALA A 73 -4.76 -18.71 0.18
CA ALA A 73 -4.87 -19.36 1.48
C ALA A 73 -3.47 -19.55 2.12
N ALA A 74 -2.50 -20.03 1.34
CA ALA A 74 -1.12 -20.18 1.82
C ALA A 74 -0.46 -18.84 2.21
N CYS A 75 -0.71 -17.78 1.41
CA CYS A 75 -0.22 -16.43 1.73
C CYS A 75 -0.85 -15.92 3.02
N HIS A 76 -2.15 -16.10 3.17
CA HIS A 76 -2.94 -15.70 4.31
C HIS A 76 -2.42 -16.37 5.60
N ALA A 77 -2.32 -17.69 5.58
CA ALA A 77 -1.84 -18.48 6.71
C ALA A 77 -0.39 -18.14 7.09
N TYR A 78 0.50 -17.98 6.11
CA TYR A 78 1.91 -17.72 6.37
C TYR A 78 2.18 -16.30 6.87
N ASN A 79 1.46 -15.30 6.37
CA ASN A 79 1.70 -13.89 6.71
C ASN A 79 0.77 -13.37 7.80
N ASP A 80 -0.03 -14.23 8.42
CA ASP A 80 -1.00 -13.86 9.47
C ASP A 80 -1.78 -12.58 9.11
N THR A 81 -2.38 -12.58 7.90
CA THR A 81 -3.24 -11.49 7.48
C THR A 81 -4.61 -11.62 8.13
N ALA A 82 -5.31 -10.52 8.35
CA ALA A 82 -6.66 -10.58 8.93
C ALA A 82 -7.61 -11.44 8.06
N PRO A 83 -8.58 -12.16 8.65
CA PRO A 83 -9.44 -13.12 7.92
C PRO A 83 -10.19 -12.54 6.71
N ASN A 84 -10.45 -11.24 6.72
CA ASN A 84 -11.13 -10.51 5.65
C ASN A 84 -10.17 -9.81 4.66
N MET A 85 -8.86 -10.08 4.76
CA MET A 85 -7.83 -9.38 3.98
C MET A 85 -6.97 -10.37 3.21
N SER A 86 -6.89 -10.21 1.89
CA SER A 86 -5.98 -10.97 1.02
C SER A 86 -5.02 -10.04 0.30
N TRP A 87 -3.70 -10.30 0.40
CA TRP A 87 -2.65 -9.50 -0.26
C TRP A 87 -2.52 -9.77 -1.76
N SER A 88 -3.22 -10.77 -2.25
CA SER A 88 -3.27 -11.11 -3.66
C SER A 88 -4.68 -11.59 -4.00
N ARG A 89 -4.98 -11.67 -5.28
CA ARG A 89 -6.24 -12.20 -5.78
C ARG A 89 -6.01 -13.05 -7.02
N VAL A 90 -6.94 -13.92 -7.32
CA VAL A 90 -7.00 -14.64 -8.60
C VAL A 90 -8.20 -14.11 -9.37
N GLU A 91 -7.96 -13.61 -10.56
CA GLU A 91 -9.01 -13.13 -11.46
C GLU A 91 -9.27 -14.16 -12.56
N GLU A 92 -10.51 -14.41 -12.85
CA GLU A 92 -10.90 -15.09 -14.08
C GLU A 92 -10.81 -14.07 -15.22
N VAL A 93 -9.94 -14.34 -16.17
CA VAL A 93 -9.82 -13.54 -17.39
C VAL A 93 -10.88 -14.05 -18.37
N ALA A 94 -11.48 -13.14 -19.16
CA ALA A 94 -12.46 -13.52 -20.17
C ALA A 94 -11.95 -14.72 -21.01
N PRO A 95 -12.82 -15.70 -21.29
CA PRO A 95 -12.41 -16.93 -21.95
C PRO A 95 -11.68 -16.62 -23.26
N ALA A 96 -10.56 -17.31 -23.48
CA ALA A 96 -9.90 -17.34 -24.77
C ALA A 96 -10.90 -17.76 -25.84
N ALA A 97 -10.62 -17.50 -27.11
CA ALA A 97 -11.47 -17.95 -28.22
C ALA A 97 -11.73 -19.48 -28.22
N SER A 98 -10.93 -20.25 -27.48
CA SER A 98 -11.10 -21.69 -27.24
C SER A 98 -12.26 -22.04 -26.29
N GLY A 99 -12.80 -21.06 -25.56
CA GLY A 99 -13.82 -21.31 -24.51
C GLY A 99 -13.24 -21.79 -23.16
N ASP A 100 -11.91 -21.91 -23.03
CA ASP A 100 -11.27 -22.35 -21.80
C ASP A 100 -11.26 -21.20 -20.78
N ARG A 101 -11.46 -21.53 -19.50
CA ARG A 101 -11.34 -20.58 -18.41
C ARG A 101 -9.86 -20.31 -18.13
N VAL A 102 -9.48 -19.04 -18.15
CA VAL A 102 -8.11 -18.60 -17.86
C VAL A 102 -8.10 -17.81 -16.56
N PHE A 103 -7.21 -18.19 -15.66
CA PHE A 103 -7.07 -17.52 -14.36
C PHE A 103 -5.72 -16.81 -14.27
N ARG A 104 -5.74 -15.65 -13.61
CA ARG A 104 -4.55 -14.83 -13.42
C ARG A 104 -4.35 -14.49 -11.95
N PRO A 105 -3.36 -15.07 -11.28
CA PRO A 105 -2.94 -14.63 -9.96
C PRO A 105 -2.31 -13.23 -10.03
N ILE A 106 -2.76 -12.33 -9.16
CA ILE A 106 -2.30 -10.94 -9.11
C ILE A 106 -1.79 -10.61 -7.70
N PRO A 107 -0.51 -10.87 -7.40
CA PRO A 107 0.17 -10.34 -6.23
C PRO A 107 0.69 -8.91 -6.47
N CYS A 108 1.31 -8.29 -5.47
CA CYS A 108 2.10 -7.08 -5.68
C CYS A 108 3.25 -7.36 -6.64
N GLN A 109 3.40 -6.51 -7.66
CA GLN A 109 4.41 -6.68 -8.71
C GLN A 109 5.80 -6.15 -8.29
N HIS A 110 5.93 -5.55 -7.10
CA HIS A 110 7.18 -4.93 -6.65
C HIS A 110 7.86 -4.09 -7.75
N CYS A 111 7.07 -3.23 -8.38
CA CYS A 111 7.45 -2.45 -9.56
C CYS A 111 8.78 -1.72 -9.36
N GLN A 112 9.62 -1.66 -10.40
CA GLN A 112 10.86 -0.89 -10.38
C GLN A 112 10.57 0.61 -10.26
N ASP A 113 9.63 1.12 -11.06
CA ASP A 113 9.11 2.48 -10.97
C ASP A 113 7.74 2.40 -10.28
N ALA A 114 7.76 2.40 -8.96
CA ALA A 114 6.59 2.12 -8.15
C ALA A 114 5.80 3.40 -7.82
N PRO A 115 4.66 3.68 -8.49
CA PRO A 115 3.89 4.91 -8.24
C PRO A 115 3.41 5.00 -6.78
N CYS A 116 3.23 3.88 -6.13
CA CYS A 116 2.85 3.83 -4.73
C CYS A 116 3.98 4.29 -3.77
N VAL A 117 5.24 4.25 -4.19
CA VAL A 117 6.37 4.82 -3.45
C VAL A 117 6.40 6.33 -3.65
N GLU A 118 6.20 6.79 -4.88
CA GLU A 118 6.25 8.21 -5.23
C GLU A 118 5.19 9.05 -4.52
N VAL A 119 3.97 8.50 -4.38
CA VAL A 119 2.86 9.22 -3.75
C VAL A 119 2.86 9.17 -2.23
N CYS A 120 3.78 8.45 -1.60
CA CYS A 120 3.79 8.29 -0.15
C CYS A 120 4.36 9.54 0.55
N PRO A 121 3.55 10.39 1.23
CA PRO A 121 4.01 11.66 1.76
C PRO A 121 4.99 11.51 2.93
N VAL A 122 4.98 10.35 3.59
CA VAL A 122 5.82 10.07 4.77
C VAL A 122 6.93 9.05 4.48
N GLY A 123 7.06 8.58 3.23
CA GLY A 123 8.06 7.58 2.85
C GLY A 123 7.88 6.22 3.53
N ALA A 124 6.67 5.90 3.99
CA ALA A 124 6.35 4.59 4.57
C ALA A 124 6.42 3.46 3.53
N THR A 125 6.11 3.75 2.27
CA THR A 125 6.36 2.83 1.17
C THR A 125 7.68 3.20 0.53
N TYR A 126 8.58 2.23 0.40
CA TYR A 126 9.95 2.47 -0.06
C TYR A 126 10.50 1.29 -0.86
N HIS A 127 11.55 1.53 -1.64
CA HIS A 127 12.33 0.47 -2.27
C HIS A 127 13.39 -0.05 -1.30
N ARG A 128 13.42 -1.35 -1.10
CA ARG A 128 14.52 -2.04 -0.45
C ARG A 128 15.68 -2.19 -1.47
N TYR A 129 16.91 -2.34 -0.97
CA TYR A 129 18.10 -2.43 -1.80
C TYR A 129 18.08 -3.55 -2.86
N ASP A 130 17.36 -4.64 -2.62
CA ASP A 130 17.20 -5.80 -3.50
C ASP A 130 16.00 -5.68 -4.46
N GLY A 131 15.45 -4.48 -4.61
CA GLY A 131 14.37 -4.15 -5.55
C GLY A 131 12.97 -4.41 -5.02
N LEU A 132 12.83 -4.96 -3.82
CA LEU A 132 11.50 -5.17 -3.23
C LEU A 132 10.88 -3.84 -2.78
N VAL A 133 9.62 -3.65 -3.09
CA VAL A 133 8.83 -2.53 -2.55
C VAL A 133 8.29 -2.95 -1.18
N MET A 134 8.68 -2.24 -0.14
CA MET A 134 8.34 -2.55 1.24
C MET A 134 7.45 -1.49 1.89
N MET A 135 6.94 -1.80 3.06
CA MET A 135 6.17 -0.90 3.92
C MET A 135 6.82 -0.82 5.30
N ASP A 136 6.96 0.41 5.77
CA ASP A 136 7.29 0.73 7.16
C ASP A 136 5.97 1.09 7.85
N TYR A 137 5.47 0.19 8.68
CA TYR A 137 4.16 0.34 9.31
C TYR A 137 4.16 1.39 10.41
N ASP A 138 5.31 1.67 11.02
CA ASP A 138 5.45 2.71 12.07
C ASP A 138 5.35 4.13 11.47
N LYS A 139 5.78 4.29 10.20
CA LYS A 139 5.67 5.55 9.47
C LYS A 139 4.32 5.73 8.77
N CYS A 140 3.57 4.65 8.56
CA CYS A 140 2.34 4.72 7.79
C CYS A 140 1.26 5.51 8.51
N ILE A 141 0.81 6.61 7.92
CA ILE A 141 -0.29 7.45 8.45
C ILE A 141 -1.67 7.06 7.90
N GLY A 142 -1.78 6.00 7.13
CA GLY A 142 -3.04 5.51 6.61
C GLY A 142 -3.75 6.41 5.58
N CYS A 143 -3.05 7.30 4.92
CA CYS A 143 -3.64 8.23 3.94
C CYS A 143 -4.20 7.54 2.69
N ARG A 144 -3.86 6.29 2.43
CA ARG A 144 -4.33 5.42 1.34
C ARG A 144 -3.98 5.89 -0.08
N TYR A 145 -3.18 6.92 -0.25
CA TYR A 145 -2.73 7.37 -1.57
C TYR A 145 -2.07 6.25 -2.38
N CYS A 146 -1.27 5.42 -1.72
CA CYS A 146 -0.61 4.27 -2.37
C CYS A 146 -1.60 3.20 -2.88
N MET A 147 -2.83 3.14 -2.33
CA MET A 147 -3.88 2.26 -2.86
C MET A 147 -4.44 2.80 -4.17
N LEU A 148 -4.68 4.12 -4.24
CA LEU A 148 -5.18 4.78 -5.46
C LEU A 148 -4.14 4.75 -6.58
N ALA A 149 -2.87 4.90 -6.23
CA ALA A 149 -1.77 4.88 -7.19
C ALA A 149 -1.43 3.49 -7.74
N CYS A 150 -1.87 2.41 -7.06
CA CYS A 150 -1.55 1.05 -7.48
C CYS A 150 -2.44 0.62 -8.65
N PRO A 151 -1.89 0.40 -9.87
CA PRO A 151 -2.71 0.00 -11.02
C PRO A 151 -3.25 -1.43 -10.89
N TYR A 152 -2.68 -2.23 -10.00
CA TYR A 152 -3.08 -3.62 -9.78
C TYR A 152 -4.12 -3.78 -8.65
N GLY A 153 -4.37 -2.73 -7.86
CA GLY A 153 -5.32 -2.77 -6.75
C GLY A 153 -4.98 -3.80 -5.66
N VAL A 154 -3.69 -4.06 -5.43
CA VAL A 154 -3.20 -5.08 -4.49
C VAL A 154 -2.63 -4.48 -3.20
N ARG A 155 -3.20 -3.36 -2.80
CA ARG A 155 -2.93 -2.72 -1.51
C ARG A 155 -4.21 -2.64 -0.73
N HIS A 156 -4.16 -3.02 0.53
CA HIS A 156 -5.32 -3.16 1.39
C HIS A 156 -5.13 -2.31 2.64
N PHE A 157 -6.19 -1.64 3.07
CA PHE A 157 -6.16 -0.83 4.28
C PHE A 157 -6.71 -1.62 5.46
N ASN A 158 -6.03 -1.57 6.57
CA ASN A 158 -6.43 -2.25 7.79
C ASN A 158 -7.43 -1.40 8.59
N TRP A 159 -8.72 -1.66 8.37
CA TRP A 159 -9.81 -0.90 8.98
C TRP A 159 -10.04 -1.24 10.44
N GLU A 160 -9.78 -2.49 10.80
CA GLU A 160 -10.08 -3.06 12.10
C GLU A 160 -8.80 -3.57 12.75
N GLU A 161 -8.79 -3.57 14.06
CA GLU A 161 -7.72 -4.20 14.81
C GLU A 161 -7.95 -5.71 14.88
N PHE A 162 -6.96 -6.48 14.47
CA PHE A 162 -7.02 -7.93 14.50
C PHE A 162 -6.16 -8.45 15.65
N THR A 163 -6.78 -8.75 16.78
CA THR A 163 -6.12 -9.21 18.02
C THR A 163 -6.39 -10.66 18.39
N GLY A 164 -7.42 -11.26 17.80
CA GLY A 164 -7.83 -12.64 18.07
C GLY A 164 -6.93 -13.71 17.42
N PRO A 165 -7.13 -14.98 17.73
CA PRO A 165 -6.48 -16.07 17.00
C PRO A 165 -6.93 -16.04 15.54
N ASN A 166 -5.98 -16.25 14.60
CA ASN A 166 -6.31 -16.39 13.20
C ASN A 166 -6.66 -17.85 12.92
N PRO A 167 -7.89 -18.16 12.49
CA PRO A 167 -8.31 -19.53 12.24
C PRO A 167 -7.55 -20.20 11.09
N ASP A 168 -6.94 -19.40 10.21
CA ASP A 168 -6.24 -19.89 9.03
C ASP A 168 -4.75 -20.12 9.28
N VAL A 169 -4.23 -19.68 10.43
CA VAL A 169 -2.83 -19.84 10.81
C VAL A 169 -2.68 -21.09 11.68
N PRO A 170 -1.72 -21.99 11.39
CA PRO A 170 -1.42 -23.13 12.27
C PRO A 170 -1.15 -22.69 13.71
N ALA A 171 -1.51 -23.51 14.68
CA ALA A 171 -1.38 -23.20 16.11
C ALA A 171 0.06 -22.83 16.54
N ALA A 172 1.08 -23.34 15.81
CA ALA A 172 2.49 -22.96 16.03
C ALA A 172 2.82 -21.54 15.55
N GLY A 173 1.98 -20.95 14.68
CA GLY A 173 2.20 -19.62 14.09
C GLY A 173 3.51 -19.50 13.33
N HIS A 174 3.83 -18.27 13.01
CA HIS A 174 5.12 -17.87 12.44
C HIS A 174 5.67 -16.74 13.30
N PRO A 175 6.49 -17.02 14.33
CA PRO A 175 6.92 -16.03 15.32
C PRO A 175 7.69 -14.85 14.72
N GLU A 176 8.21 -15.01 13.50
CA GLU A 176 8.88 -13.96 12.74
C GLU A 176 7.90 -13.02 12.02
N ILE A 177 6.59 -13.32 12.05
CA ILE A 177 5.57 -12.50 11.40
C ILE A 177 4.89 -11.64 12.45
N GLU A 178 5.11 -10.35 12.33
CA GLU A 178 4.44 -9.36 13.15
C GLU A 178 3.13 -8.93 12.50
N ARG A 179 2.05 -8.92 13.27
CA ARG A 179 0.75 -8.42 12.80
C ARG A 179 0.81 -6.93 12.59
N ARG A 180 0.16 -6.50 11.54
CA ARG A 180 0.09 -5.08 11.21
C ARG A 180 -1.01 -4.43 12.02
N PRO A 181 -0.77 -3.22 12.56
CA PRO A 181 -1.76 -2.51 13.36
C PRO A 181 -2.92 -2.01 12.48
N ARG A 182 -4.01 -1.64 13.15
CA ARG A 182 -5.09 -0.88 12.50
C ARG A 182 -4.57 0.44 11.94
N GLY A 183 -5.12 0.89 10.81
CA GLY A 183 -4.85 2.22 10.26
C GLY A 183 -3.68 2.27 9.28
N VAL A 184 -3.05 1.16 8.96
CA VAL A 184 -1.99 1.07 7.95
C VAL A 184 -2.47 0.44 6.66
N VAL A 185 -1.69 0.61 5.59
CA VAL A 185 -1.91 -0.08 4.31
C VAL A 185 -0.98 -1.27 4.21
N GLU A 186 -1.54 -2.44 3.97
CA GLU A 186 -0.82 -3.68 3.78
C GLU A 186 -0.70 -4.07 2.30
N LYS A 187 0.25 -4.92 1.98
CA LYS A 187 0.45 -5.53 0.66
C LYS A 187 1.36 -6.76 0.75
N CYS A 188 1.43 -7.55 -0.32
CA CYS A 188 2.40 -8.62 -0.42
C CYS A 188 3.83 -8.12 -0.13
N SER A 189 4.52 -8.77 0.81
CA SER A 189 5.90 -8.48 1.21
C SER A 189 6.93 -9.27 0.42
N PHE A 190 6.51 -10.06 -0.57
CA PHE A 190 7.34 -11.05 -1.26
C PHE A 190 7.91 -12.12 -0.32
N CYS A 191 7.25 -12.38 0.80
CA CYS A 191 7.74 -13.24 1.87
C CYS A 191 9.18 -12.89 2.30
N VAL A 192 9.48 -11.59 2.44
CA VAL A 192 10.82 -11.05 2.71
C VAL A 192 11.51 -11.71 3.89
N GLN A 193 10.76 -12.06 4.94
CA GLN A 193 11.26 -12.79 6.10
C GLN A 193 11.85 -14.17 5.75
N ARG A 194 11.33 -14.82 4.70
CA ARG A 194 11.90 -16.09 4.19
C ARG A 194 13.20 -15.84 3.43
N ILE A 195 13.23 -14.76 2.64
CA ILE A 195 14.45 -14.35 1.91
C ILE A 195 15.56 -14.04 2.91
N ASP A 196 15.27 -13.20 3.89
CA ASP A 196 16.26 -12.76 4.88
C ASP A 196 16.77 -13.92 5.72
N ARG A 197 15.89 -14.85 6.12
CA ARG A 197 16.28 -16.06 6.82
C ARG A 197 17.15 -16.96 5.93
N GLY A 198 16.76 -17.15 4.67
CA GLY A 198 17.54 -17.96 3.72
C GLY A 198 18.95 -17.40 3.54
N LEU A 199 19.08 -16.09 3.33
CA LEU A 199 20.38 -15.42 3.22
C LEU A 199 21.21 -15.57 4.49
N ALA A 200 20.60 -15.41 5.68
CA ALA A 200 21.25 -15.55 6.97
C ALA A 200 21.77 -16.98 7.23
N THR A 201 21.13 -17.98 6.63
CA THR A 201 21.55 -19.40 6.71
C THR A 201 22.50 -19.82 5.58
N GLY A 202 22.95 -18.88 4.74
CA GLY A 202 23.92 -19.12 3.66
C GLY A 202 23.32 -19.76 2.42
N LEU A 203 22.00 -19.69 2.23
CA LEU A 203 21.38 -20.07 0.97
C LEU A 203 21.78 -19.06 -0.11
N ASN A 204 22.39 -19.56 -1.18
CA ASN A 204 22.67 -18.74 -2.35
C ASN A 204 21.35 -18.47 -3.09
N PRO A 205 21.08 -17.19 -3.43
CA PRO A 205 20.02 -16.88 -4.39
C PRO A 205 20.38 -17.57 -5.71
N GLY A 206 19.47 -18.40 -6.20
CA GLY A 206 19.65 -19.18 -7.43
C GLY A 206 19.69 -18.34 -8.70
#